data_ba11d70da707fad43fc4b6d00c475f9d
#
_entry.id   ba11d70da707fad43fc4b6d00c475f9d
#
_cell.length_a   1.000
_cell.length_b   1.000
_cell.length_c   1.000
_cell.angle_alpha   90.00
_cell.angle_beta   90.00
_cell.angle_gamma   90.00
#
_symmetry.space_group_name_H-M   'P 1'
#
loop_
_entity.id
_entity.type
_entity.pdbx_description
1 polymer ?
#
loop_
_entity_poly.entity_id
_entity_poly.type
_entity_poly.pdbx_seq_one_letter_code
_entity_poly.pdbx_strand_id
1 'polypeptide(L)'
;MCIRDRPITIKRHYTEGTINSSLWNVIKASGADPLLAIKISDVYAWQIDFFDVKEGDSFRVLYDVAYIDDTTALNITSIEGAVFTHQGKDFTAIPFTQDSVFEYFDLEGNSLRKAFLKAPLDFFRITSRFTNARFHPILKRYRAHHGVDYAAPVGTEVKSIGAGTVIAKGYMGGGGHTLKVKHNSVYTTSYMHLSKYAKGIQVGSHVGQGQVIGYVGSTGLSTGPHLDFRVYKNGQPINPLQMEAPPSLPVKPELRDSFAIVKQTVLAELDSMRVKNNL
;
A
#
# COMPACT_ATOMS: atom_id res chain seq x y z
N MET A 1 20.14 35.62 3.33
CA MET A 1 18.68 35.45 3.50
C MET A 1 18.40 33.97 3.47
N CYS A 2 17.95 33.40 4.58
CA CYS A 2 17.77 31.94 4.72
C CYS A 2 16.50 31.51 4.00
N ILE A 3 16.51 30.35 3.36
CA ILE A 3 15.32 29.77 2.66
C ILE A 3 14.10 29.61 3.60
N ARG A 4 14.33 29.57 4.91
CA ARG A 4 13.29 29.39 5.94
C ARG A 4 12.28 30.54 6.08
N ASP A 5 12.57 31.73 5.55
CA ASP A 5 11.76 32.94 5.79
C ASP A 5 10.97 33.39 4.56
N ARG A 6 11.00 32.58 3.48
CA ARG A 6 10.26 32.93 2.24
C ARG A 6 8.83 32.35 2.27
N PRO A 7 7.83 33.13 1.82
CA PRO A 7 6.46 32.63 1.75
C PRO A 7 6.34 31.43 0.82
N ILE A 8 5.65 30.40 1.28
CA ILE A 8 5.30 29.24 0.46
C ILE A 8 3.85 29.37 0.05
N THR A 9 3.58 29.29 -1.25
CA THR A 9 2.23 29.25 -1.81
C THR A 9 1.95 27.90 -2.44
N ILE A 10 0.70 27.45 -2.37
CA ILE A 10 0.23 26.22 -3.01
C ILE A 10 -0.59 26.61 -4.24
N LYS A 11 -0.23 26.03 -5.39
CA LYS A 11 -0.97 26.25 -6.64
C LYS A 11 -1.49 24.94 -7.18
N ARG A 12 -2.77 24.93 -7.60
CA ARG A 12 -3.44 23.83 -8.26
C ARG A 12 -3.01 23.70 -9.70
N HIS A 13 -2.66 22.49 -10.12
CA HIS A 13 -2.27 22.12 -11.46
C HIS A 13 -3.15 20.99 -12.00
N TYR A 14 -3.22 20.92 -13.32
CA TYR A 14 -3.87 19.83 -14.04
C TYR A 14 -2.94 19.31 -15.13
N THR A 15 -2.88 17.99 -15.27
CA THR A 15 -2.16 17.32 -16.36
C THR A 15 -2.98 16.14 -16.84
N GLU A 16 -3.05 15.96 -18.15
CA GLU A 16 -3.64 14.77 -18.78
C GLU A 16 -2.72 14.25 -19.89
N GLY A 17 -2.90 12.98 -20.26
CA GLY A 17 -2.17 12.40 -21.35
C GLY A 17 -2.59 10.98 -21.67
N THR A 18 -2.31 10.58 -22.91
CA THR A 18 -2.46 9.20 -23.37
C THR A 18 -1.09 8.53 -23.45
N ILE A 19 -0.96 7.34 -22.90
CA ILE A 19 0.29 6.59 -22.86
C ILE A 19 0.62 6.10 -24.28
N ASN A 20 1.79 6.50 -24.75
CA ASN A 20 2.38 6.05 -26.01
C ASN A 20 3.75 5.38 -25.83
N SER A 21 4.30 5.44 -24.62
CA SER A 21 5.58 4.83 -24.26
C SER A 21 5.59 4.44 -22.78
N SER A 22 5.73 5.40 -21.87
CA SER A 22 5.63 5.20 -20.43
C SER A 22 4.93 6.39 -19.77
N LEU A 23 4.30 6.17 -18.61
CA LEU A 23 3.68 7.25 -17.82
C LEU A 23 4.68 8.37 -17.54
N TRP A 24 5.92 8.03 -17.18
CA TRP A 24 7.01 8.98 -16.95
C TRP A 24 7.28 9.89 -18.15
N ASN A 25 7.42 9.29 -19.35
CA ASN A 25 7.72 10.03 -20.56
C ASN A 25 6.57 10.96 -20.98
N VAL A 26 5.32 10.51 -20.85
CA VAL A 26 4.15 11.31 -21.18
C VAL A 26 4.02 12.52 -20.23
N ILE A 27 4.21 12.33 -18.93
CA ILE A 27 4.19 13.41 -17.94
C ILE A 27 5.32 14.41 -18.21
N LYS A 28 6.54 13.92 -18.49
CA LYS A 28 7.66 14.79 -18.85
C LYS A 28 7.39 15.60 -20.13
N ALA A 29 6.78 14.99 -21.14
CA ALA A 29 6.43 15.65 -22.39
C ALA A 29 5.33 16.72 -22.21
N SER A 30 4.45 16.56 -21.24
CA SER A 30 3.43 17.58 -20.90
C SER A 30 4.01 18.80 -20.15
N GLY A 31 5.29 18.79 -19.80
CA GLY A 31 5.94 19.86 -19.03
C GLY A 31 5.73 19.75 -17.51
N ALA A 32 5.03 18.74 -17.03
CA ALA A 32 4.87 18.49 -15.60
C ALA A 32 6.12 17.80 -15.00
N ASP A 33 6.26 17.91 -13.67
CA ASP A 33 7.35 17.23 -12.96
C ASP A 33 7.17 15.70 -13.11
N PRO A 34 8.19 14.97 -13.62
CA PRO A 34 8.12 13.51 -13.75
C PRO A 34 7.84 12.75 -12.45
N LEU A 35 8.13 13.33 -11.28
CA LEU A 35 7.75 12.75 -9.99
C LEU A 35 6.23 12.57 -9.83
N LEU A 36 5.43 13.27 -10.64
CA LEU A 36 3.98 13.06 -10.71
C LEU A 36 3.64 11.60 -11.09
N ALA A 37 4.46 10.95 -11.93
CA ALA A 37 4.27 9.54 -12.27
C ALA A 37 4.34 8.64 -11.03
N ILE A 38 5.28 8.89 -10.12
CA ILE A 38 5.41 8.16 -8.86
C ILE A 38 4.17 8.40 -7.99
N LYS A 39 3.74 9.66 -7.85
CA LYS A 39 2.55 10.02 -7.07
C LYS A 39 1.28 9.34 -7.60
N ILE A 40 1.08 9.32 -8.92
CA ILE A 40 -0.04 8.61 -9.55
C ILE A 40 0.07 7.10 -9.29
N SER A 41 1.27 6.54 -9.46
CA SER A 41 1.50 5.12 -9.19
C SER A 41 1.21 4.73 -7.74
N ASP A 42 1.53 5.59 -6.78
CA ASP A 42 1.23 5.38 -5.35
C ASP A 42 -0.29 5.38 -5.09
N VAL A 43 -1.04 6.28 -5.73
CA VAL A 43 -2.52 6.36 -5.62
C VAL A 43 -3.17 5.06 -6.07
N TYR A 44 -2.72 4.51 -7.20
CA TYR A 44 -3.33 3.33 -7.83
C TYR A 44 -2.57 2.02 -7.61
N ALA A 45 -1.56 2.00 -6.73
CA ALA A 45 -0.66 0.86 -6.51
C ALA A 45 -1.36 -0.49 -6.25
N TRP A 46 -2.61 -0.46 -5.80
CA TRP A 46 -3.42 -1.64 -5.49
C TRP A 46 -4.45 -2.00 -6.56
N GLN A 47 -4.69 -1.10 -7.50
CA GLN A 47 -5.69 -1.25 -8.56
C GLN A 47 -5.03 -1.58 -9.89
N ILE A 48 -3.87 -0.99 -10.16
CA ILE A 48 -3.18 -1.04 -11.45
C ILE A 48 -1.75 -1.56 -11.24
N ASP A 49 -1.34 -2.52 -12.06
CA ASP A 49 0.05 -2.88 -12.20
C ASP A 49 0.71 -1.96 -13.22
N PHE A 50 1.49 -1.00 -12.75
CA PHE A 50 2.15 -0.01 -13.61
C PHE A 50 3.25 -0.60 -14.51
N PHE A 51 3.63 -1.88 -14.31
CA PHE A 51 4.45 -2.62 -15.27
C PHE A 51 3.62 -3.18 -16.45
N ASP A 52 2.28 -3.26 -16.33
CA ASP A 52 1.36 -3.71 -17.38
C ASP A 52 0.60 -2.56 -18.07
N VAL A 53 0.95 -1.30 -17.78
CA VAL A 53 0.38 -0.12 -18.45
C VAL A 53 0.76 -0.14 -19.92
N LYS A 54 -0.23 0.04 -20.80
CA LYS A 54 -0.10 -0.14 -22.26
C LYS A 54 -0.32 1.15 -23.02
N GLU A 55 0.11 1.12 -24.26
CA GLU A 55 -0.25 2.14 -25.24
C GLU A 55 -1.77 2.25 -25.36
N GLY A 56 -2.29 3.48 -25.34
CA GLY A 56 -3.72 3.78 -25.35
C GLY A 56 -4.34 3.96 -23.96
N ASP A 57 -3.68 3.52 -22.88
CA ASP A 57 -4.08 3.92 -21.53
C ASP A 57 -3.94 5.43 -21.37
N SER A 58 -4.73 6.04 -20.47
CA SER A 58 -4.71 7.49 -20.30
C SER A 58 -4.88 7.88 -18.84
N PHE A 59 -4.51 9.11 -18.53
CA PHE A 59 -4.72 9.68 -17.21
C PHE A 59 -5.11 11.15 -17.30
N ARG A 60 -5.80 11.62 -16.27
CA ARG A 60 -6.03 13.02 -15.97
C ARG A 60 -5.93 13.23 -14.46
N VAL A 61 -5.22 14.25 -14.03
CA VAL A 61 -4.88 14.43 -12.62
C VAL A 61 -4.88 15.90 -12.23
N LEU A 62 -5.53 16.19 -11.10
CA LEU A 62 -5.43 17.44 -10.35
C LEU A 62 -4.41 17.24 -9.22
N TYR A 63 -3.48 18.16 -9.06
CA TYR A 63 -2.46 18.07 -8.03
C TYR A 63 -2.00 19.46 -7.59
N ASP A 64 -1.52 19.53 -6.37
CA ASP A 64 -1.01 20.76 -5.79
C ASP A 64 0.51 20.76 -5.75
N VAL A 65 1.09 21.92 -6.09
CA VAL A 65 2.53 22.15 -6.08
C VAL A 65 2.84 23.32 -5.14
N ALA A 66 3.82 23.11 -4.27
CA ALA A 66 4.36 24.17 -3.43
C ALA A 66 5.34 25.05 -4.23
N TYR A 67 5.25 26.35 -4.06
CA TYR A 67 6.12 27.35 -4.67
C TYR A 67 6.76 28.22 -3.61
N ILE A 68 8.02 28.59 -3.84
CA ILE A 68 8.69 29.68 -3.14
C ILE A 68 8.59 30.95 -3.98
N ASP A 69 8.25 32.06 -3.32
CA ASP A 69 8.13 33.38 -3.96
C ASP A 69 7.22 33.37 -5.22
N ASP A 70 6.19 32.52 -5.22
CA ASP A 70 5.23 32.34 -6.31
C ASP A 70 5.79 31.86 -7.66
N THR A 71 7.09 31.70 -7.80
CA THR A 71 7.74 31.44 -9.08
C THR A 71 8.52 30.12 -9.11
N THR A 72 9.14 29.74 -8.00
CA THR A 72 10.02 28.57 -7.96
C THR A 72 9.27 27.36 -7.40
N ALA A 73 8.95 26.39 -8.26
CA ALA A 73 8.35 25.11 -7.83
C ALA A 73 9.30 24.34 -6.93
N LEU A 74 8.79 23.83 -5.82
CA LEU A 74 9.54 23.01 -4.84
C LEU A 74 9.24 21.52 -5.01
N ASN A 75 7.98 21.15 -4.82
CA ASN A 75 7.55 19.75 -4.86
C ASN A 75 6.03 19.65 -5.04
N ILE A 76 5.59 18.51 -5.54
CA ILE A 76 4.19 18.12 -5.56
C ILE A 76 3.78 17.73 -4.12
N THR A 77 2.83 18.48 -3.55
CA THR A 77 2.37 18.26 -2.17
C THR A 77 1.31 17.19 -2.06
N SER A 78 0.33 17.17 -2.98
CA SER A 78 -0.81 16.26 -2.94
C SER A 78 -1.39 15.98 -4.33
N ILE A 79 -2.07 14.85 -4.46
CA ILE A 79 -3.00 14.58 -5.57
C ILE A 79 -4.40 14.92 -5.06
N GLU A 80 -5.08 15.81 -5.77
CA GLU A 80 -6.40 16.36 -5.38
C GLU A 80 -7.56 15.70 -6.12
N GLY A 81 -7.22 14.80 -7.03
CA GLY A 81 -8.16 13.99 -7.78
C GLY A 81 -7.52 13.44 -9.04
N ALA A 82 -7.88 12.23 -9.40
CA ALA A 82 -7.36 11.64 -10.63
C ALA A 82 -8.34 10.64 -11.23
N VAL A 83 -8.23 10.46 -12.55
CA VAL A 83 -8.81 9.32 -13.28
C VAL A 83 -7.71 8.69 -14.10
N PHE A 84 -7.52 7.40 -13.95
CA PHE A 84 -6.62 6.60 -14.78
C PHE A 84 -7.43 5.57 -15.55
N THR A 85 -7.37 5.64 -16.88
CA THR A 85 -8.01 4.65 -17.76
C THR A 85 -6.99 3.58 -18.12
N HIS A 86 -7.22 2.35 -17.69
CA HIS A 86 -6.37 1.19 -17.96
C HIS A 86 -7.17 0.10 -18.63
N GLN A 87 -6.75 -0.33 -19.81
CA GLN A 87 -7.44 -1.36 -20.62
C GLN A 87 -8.92 -1.04 -20.82
N GLY A 88 -9.26 0.23 -21.07
CA GLY A 88 -10.61 0.70 -21.30
C GLY A 88 -11.51 0.82 -20.07
N LYS A 89 -10.95 0.62 -18.86
CA LYS A 89 -11.66 0.79 -17.60
C LYS A 89 -11.11 2.01 -16.84
N ASP A 90 -12.02 2.87 -16.38
CA ASP A 90 -11.68 4.03 -15.57
C ASP A 90 -11.54 3.67 -14.09
N PHE A 91 -10.44 4.14 -13.49
CA PHE A 91 -10.16 4.11 -12.07
C PHE A 91 -10.12 5.54 -11.56
N THR A 92 -11.13 5.92 -10.80
CA THR A 92 -11.24 7.28 -10.24
C THR A 92 -10.67 7.30 -8.83
N ALA A 93 -9.92 8.35 -8.49
CA ALA A 93 -9.36 8.58 -7.17
C ALA A 93 -9.89 9.89 -6.60
N ILE A 94 -10.74 9.81 -5.59
CA ILE A 94 -11.30 10.94 -4.85
C ILE A 94 -10.59 11.02 -3.49
N PRO A 95 -9.87 12.11 -3.18
CA PRO A 95 -9.23 12.29 -1.88
C PRO A 95 -10.29 12.54 -0.81
N PHE A 96 -10.17 11.87 0.33
CA PHE A 96 -11.07 12.08 1.45
C PHE A 96 -10.39 11.69 2.77
N THR A 97 -10.73 12.40 3.85
CA THR A 97 -10.22 12.13 5.18
C THR A 97 -11.33 11.62 6.07
N GLN A 98 -11.14 10.44 6.67
CA GLN A 98 -11.98 9.92 7.73
C GLN A 98 -11.11 9.43 8.90
N ASP A 99 -11.58 9.63 10.14
CA ASP A 99 -10.82 9.26 11.37
C ASP A 99 -9.38 9.81 11.38
N SER A 100 -9.16 11.02 10.86
CA SER A 100 -7.85 11.65 10.69
C SER A 100 -6.90 10.87 9.75
N VAL A 101 -7.40 9.93 8.97
CA VAL A 101 -6.64 9.20 7.96
C VAL A 101 -7.05 9.69 6.58
N PHE A 102 -6.07 10.18 5.83
CA PHE A 102 -6.23 10.60 4.45
C PHE A 102 -6.07 9.39 3.51
N GLU A 103 -7.06 9.14 2.65
CA GLU A 103 -7.05 8.07 1.66
C GLU A 103 -7.73 8.51 0.36
N TYR A 104 -7.58 7.69 -0.68
CA TYR A 104 -8.30 7.84 -1.94
C TYR A 104 -9.40 6.78 -2.04
N PHE A 105 -10.56 7.21 -2.58
CA PHE A 105 -11.74 6.38 -2.73
C PHE A 105 -12.22 6.39 -4.18
N ASP A 106 -12.88 5.30 -4.60
CA ASP A 106 -13.57 5.25 -5.88
C ASP A 106 -14.89 6.03 -5.85
N LEU A 107 -15.64 6.00 -6.97
CA LEU A 107 -16.92 6.70 -7.08
C LEU A 107 -18.01 6.17 -6.13
N GLU A 108 -17.90 4.94 -5.70
CA GLU A 108 -18.80 4.24 -4.79
C GLU A 108 -18.40 4.45 -3.30
N GLY A 109 -17.26 5.10 -3.07
CA GLY A 109 -16.72 5.32 -1.74
C GLY A 109 -15.97 4.11 -1.17
N ASN A 110 -15.52 3.17 -2.02
CA ASN A 110 -14.61 2.12 -1.60
C ASN A 110 -13.18 2.65 -1.62
N SER A 111 -12.39 2.35 -0.58
CA SER A 111 -10.98 2.76 -0.55
C SER A 111 -10.20 2.11 -1.69
N LEU A 112 -9.37 2.91 -2.38
CA LEU A 112 -8.44 2.40 -3.39
C LEU A 112 -7.30 1.59 -2.77
N ARG A 113 -7.07 1.71 -1.47
CA ARG A 113 -6.14 0.85 -0.75
C ARG A 113 -6.73 -0.52 -0.51
N LYS A 114 -5.92 -1.55 -0.66
CA LYS A 114 -6.25 -2.87 -0.11
C LYS A 114 -5.88 -2.91 1.37
N ALA A 115 -6.70 -3.59 2.15
CA ALA A 115 -6.47 -3.73 3.59
C ALA A 115 -5.16 -4.44 3.93
N PHE A 116 -4.56 -5.18 2.97
CA PHE A 116 -3.34 -5.95 3.18
C PHE A 116 -2.32 -5.78 2.06
N LEU A 117 -1.05 -5.66 2.44
CA LEU A 117 0.11 -5.75 1.54
C LEU A 117 0.19 -7.15 0.92
N LYS A 118 0.71 -7.25 -0.30
CA LYS A 118 0.94 -8.54 -0.97
C LYS A 118 2.00 -9.40 -0.25
N ALA A 119 2.96 -8.77 0.43
CA ALA A 119 4.01 -9.44 1.19
C ALA A 119 4.45 -8.59 2.40
N PRO A 120 4.96 -9.22 3.47
CA PRO A 120 5.44 -8.53 4.66
C PRO A 120 6.89 -8.02 4.56
N LEU A 121 7.55 -8.18 3.41
CA LEU A 121 8.93 -7.79 3.13
C LEU A 121 8.99 -7.07 1.78
N ASP A 122 9.89 -6.10 1.64
CA ASP A 122 10.11 -5.40 0.35
C ASP A 122 10.95 -6.24 -0.62
N PHE A 123 11.95 -6.96 -0.11
CA PHE A 123 12.86 -7.80 -0.89
C PHE A 123 12.94 -9.20 -0.30
N PHE A 124 12.64 -10.22 -1.09
CA PHE A 124 12.60 -11.61 -0.65
C PHE A 124 12.67 -12.60 -1.81
N ARG A 125 12.96 -13.86 -1.46
CA ARG A 125 12.76 -15.02 -2.33
C ARG A 125 11.87 -16.03 -1.61
N ILE A 126 10.80 -16.49 -2.28
CA ILE A 126 9.95 -17.56 -1.71
C ILE A 126 10.73 -18.88 -1.79
N THR A 127 10.97 -19.49 -0.63
CA THR A 127 11.70 -20.78 -0.49
C THR A 127 10.77 -21.94 -0.17
N SER A 128 9.61 -21.67 0.43
CA SER A 128 8.58 -22.68 0.65
C SER A 128 7.19 -22.08 0.55
N ARG A 129 6.31 -22.77 -0.14
CA ARG A 129 4.91 -22.36 -0.34
C ARG A 129 4.01 -23.04 0.69
N PHE A 130 2.78 -22.53 0.83
CA PHE A 130 1.71 -23.15 1.58
C PHE A 130 1.42 -24.56 1.04
N THR A 131 1.35 -25.55 1.95
CA THR A 131 1.01 -26.93 1.60
C THR A 131 0.46 -27.68 2.81
N ASN A 132 -0.44 -28.65 2.57
CA ASN A 132 -0.95 -29.51 3.60
C ASN A 132 0.01 -30.68 3.94
N ALA A 133 1.00 -30.97 3.07
CA ALA A 133 1.98 -32.01 3.32
C ALA A 133 3.30 -31.70 2.60
N ARG A 134 4.39 -31.49 3.38
CA ARG A 134 5.77 -31.45 2.88
C ARG A 134 6.68 -32.26 3.80
N PHE A 135 7.77 -32.79 3.26
CA PHE A 135 8.81 -33.42 4.09
C PHE A 135 9.56 -32.30 4.86
N HIS A 136 9.51 -32.38 6.20
CA HIS A 136 10.13 -31.35 7.04
C HIS A 136 11.64 -31.62 7.17
N PRO A 137 12.52 -30.66 6.76
CA PRO A 137 13.96 -30.91 6.67
C PRO A 137 14.64 -31.27 8.02
N ILE A 138 14.16 -30.68 9.13
CA ILE A 138 14.70 -30.90 10.46
C ILE A 138 14.05 -32.14 11.12
N LEU A 139 12.71 -32.22 11.10
CA LEU A 139 11.96 -33.25 11.77
C LEU A 139 11.92 -34.59 11.02
N LYS A 140 12.41 -34.63 9.76
CA LYS A 140 12.48 -35.82 8.90
C LYS A 140 11.17 -36.61 8.77
N ARG A 141 10.04 -35.90 8.76
CA ARG A 141 8.69 -36.44 8.58
C ARG A 141 7.79 -35.52 7.77
N TYR A 142 6.75 -36.08 7.17
CA TYR A 142 5.75 -35.25 6.48
C TYR A 142 4.95 -34.42 7.46
N ARG A 143 4.78 -33.13 7.12
CA ARG A 143 4.05 -32.18 7.93
C ARG A 143 3.44 -31.07 7.05
N ALA A 144 2.29 -30.55 7.45
CA ALA A 144 1.72 -29.36 6.86
C ALA A 144 2.64 -28.13 7.07
N HIS A 145 2.73 -27.29 6.07
CA HIS A 145 3.30 -25.95 6.14
C HIS A 145 2.21 -24.94 5.79
N HIS A 146 1.52 -24.44 6.80
CA HIS A 146 0.39 -23.51 6.66
C HIS A 146 0.86 -22.05 6.64
N GLY A 147 1.95 -21.78 5.91
CA GLY A 147 2.56 -20.49 5.72
C GLY A 147 3.32 -20.39 4.42
N VAL A 148 4.01 -19.28 4.24
CA VAL A 148 4.97 -19.05 3.15
C VAL A 148 6.29 -18.62 3.78
N ASP A 149 7.38 -19.30 3.38
CA ASP A 149 8.73 -18.97 3.84
C ASP A 149 9.36 -17.98 2.86
N TYR A 150 9.64 -16.79 3.34
CA TYR A 150 10.32 -15.71 2.63
C TYR A 150 11.78 -15.62 3.09
N ALA A 151 12.73 -16.13 2.28
CA ALA A 151 14.14 -15.99 2.55
C ALA A 151 14.60 -14.56 2.34
N ALA A 152 15.26 -14.00 3.34
CA ALA A 152 15.86 -12.67 3.35
C ALA A 152 16.99 -12.63 4.39
N PRO A 153 17.97 -11.71 4.28
CA PRO A 153 19.05 -11.55 5.27
C PRO A 153 18.51 -11.30 6.68
N VAL A 154 19.27 -11.76 7.69
CA VAL A 154 18.96 -11.40 9.09
C VAL A 154 18.96 -9.89 9.24
N GLY A 155 17.94 -9.36 9.93
CA GLY A 155 17.80 -7.93 10.14
C GLY A 155 16.98 -7.20 9.06
N THR A 156 16.55 -7.88 7.99
CA THR A 156 15.59 -7.31 7.03
C THR A 156 14.30 -6.93 7.76
N GLU A 157 13.77 -5.76 7.47
CA GLU A 157 12.55 -5.24 8.09
C GLU A 157 11.34 -6.11 7.74
N VAL A 158 10.58 -6.49 8.78
CA VAL A 158 9.30 -7.19 8.65
C VAL A 158 8.18 -6.19 8.93
N LYS A 159 7.30 -6.01 7.96
CA LYS A 159 6.20 -5.06 8.01
C LYS A 159 4.87 -5.76 8.29
N SER A 160 3.99 -5.10 9.06
CA SER A 160 2.61 -5.56 9.16
C SER A 160 1.94 -5.42 7.80
N ILE A 161 1.31 -6.48 7.31
CA ILE A 161 0.63 -6.42 6.01
C ILE A 161 -0.64 -5.55 6.05
N GLY A 162 -1.20 -5.30 7.21
CA GLY A 162 -2.39 -4.46 7.41
C GLY A 162 -2.37 -3.76 8.75
N ALA A 163 -3.24 -2.75 8.90
CA ALA A 163 -3.51 -2.18 10.21
C ALA A 163 -4.13 -3.23 11.15
N GLY A 164 -3.83 -3.16 12.44
CA GLY A 164 -4.36 -4.10 13.42
C GLY A 164 -3.78 -3.94 14.81
N THR A 165 -4.11 -4.91 15.67
CA THR A 165 -3.65 -4.95 17.06
C THR A 165 -2.76 -6.18 17.28
N VAL A 166 -1.63 -5.99 17.92
CA VAL A 166 -0.75 -7.08 18.33
C VAL A 166 -1.42 -7.91 19.42
N ILE A 167 -1.71 -9.18 19.13
CA ILE A 167 -2.40 -10.08 20.07
C ILE A 167 -1.47 -11.10 20.73
N ALA A 168 -0.25 -11.31 20.19
CA ALA A 168 0.74 -12.18 20.79
C ALA A 168 2.14 -11.74 20.38
N LYS A 169 3.09 -11.86 21.31
CA LYS A 169 4.53 -11.57 21.15
C LYS A 169 5.31 -12.44 22.11
N GLY A 170 6.30 -13.18 21.60
CA GLY A 170 7.15 -14.02 22.46
C GLY A 170 7.84 -15.14 21.68
N TYR A 171 8.61 -15.95 22.40
CA TYR A 171 9.20 -17.16 21.84
C TYR A 171 8.19 -18.31 21.88
N MET A 172 7.79 -18.82 20.71
CA MET A 172 6.69 -19.79 20.56
C MET A 172 7.20 -21.10 19.95
N GLY A 173 7.94 -21.86 20.75
CA GLY A 173 8.44 -23.20 20.38
C GLY A 173 9.14 -23.21 19.02
N GLY A 174 8.67 -24.04 18.09
CA GLY A 174 9.25 -24.17 16.76
C GLY A 174 9.21 -22.89 15.93
N GLY A 175 8.29 -21.98 16.17
CA GLY A 175 8.20 -20.68 15.49
C GLY A 175 9.24 -19.64 15.94
N GLY A 176 9.99 -19.94 17.03
CA GLY A 176 10.95 -18.99 17.59
C GLY A 176 10.30 -17.69 18.05
N HIS A 177 10.99 -16.58 17.92
CA HIS A 177 10.40 -15.27 18.18
C HIS A 177 9.27 -14.99 17.18
N THR A 178 8.07 -14.90 17.71
CA THR A 178 6.82 -14.81 16.94
C THR A 178 6.03 -13.57 17.34
N LEU A 179 5.43 -12.91 16.36
CA LEU A 179 4.46 -11.85 16.54
C LEU A 179 3.16 -12.22 15.84
N LYS A 180 2.00 -11.93 16.48
CA LYS A 180 0.70 -12.09 15.83
C LYS A 180 -0.07 -10.77 15.85
N VAL A 181 -0.66 -10.42 14.72
CA VAL A 181 -1.48 -9.21 14.55
C VAL A 181 -2.89 -9.60 14.15
N LYS A 182 -3.87 -9.16 14.91
CA LYS A 182 -5.29 -9.27 14.58
C LYS A 182 -5.70 -8.00 13.83
N HIS A 183 -6.07 -8.14 12.57
CA HIS A 183 -6.45 -7.03 11.71
C HIS A 183 -7.92 -6.63 11.88
N ASN A 184 -8.79 -7.64 12.00
CA ASN A 184 -10.22 -7.46 12.24
C ASN A 184 -10.83 -8.75 12.82
N SER A 185 -12.17 -8.88 12.81
CA SER A 185 -12.86 -10.08 13.28
C SER A 185 -12.55 -11.34 12.44
N VAL A 186 -12.12 -11.16 11.18
CA VAL A 186 -11.93 -12.23 10.20
C VAL A 186 -10.45 -12.65 10.07
N TYR A 187 -9.52 -11.66 10.03
CA TYR A 187 -8.14 -11.90 9.65
C TYR A 187 -7.15 -11.70 10.80
N THR A 188 -6.23 -12.65 10.93
CA THR A 188 -5.07 -12.59 11.82
C THR A 188 -3.83 -13.05 11.06
N THR A 189 -2.68 -12.42 11.30
CA THR A 189 -1.40 -12.82 10.72
C THR A 189 -0.39 -13.22 11.78
N SER A 190 0.57 -14.06 11.39
CA SER A 190 1.68 -14.49 12.24
C SER A 190 2.99 -14.33 11.49
N TYR A 191 3.98 -13.76 12.18
CA TYR A 191 5.33 -13.49 11.70
C TYR A 191 6.30 -14.24 12.60
N MET A 192 7.01 -15.26 12.08
CA MET A 192 7.80 -16.18 12.87
C MET A 192 9.28 -16.14 12.48
N HIS A 193 10.11 -16.78 13.29
CA HIS A 193 11.57 -16.85 13.19
C HIS A 193 12.27 -15.48 13.27
N LEU A 194 11.63 -14.46 13.89
CA LEU A 194 12.19 -13.13 14.01
C LEU A 194 13.50 -13.12 14.80
N SER A 195 14.42 -12.24 14.47
CA SER A 195 15.62 -11.96 15.25
C SER A 195 15.33 -11.07 16.46
N LYS A 196 14.50 -10.04 16.23
CA LYS A 196 14.04 -9.11 17.25
C LYS A 196 12.71 -8.45 16.82
N TYR A 197 12.02 -7.86 17.79
CA TYR A 197 10.84 -7.04 17.56
C TYR A 197 11.25 -5.58 17.34
N ALA A 198 10.44 -4.82 16.61
CA ALA A 198 10.64 -3.37 16.49
C ALA A 198 10.40 -2.67 17.84
N LYS A 199 11.04 -1.50 18.02
CA LYS A 199 10.90 -0.69 19.23
C LYS A 199 9.44 -0.27 19.46
N GLY A 200 8.96 -0.39 20.68
CA GLY A 200 7.58 0.01 21.06
C GLY A 200 6.51 -1.01 20.77
N ILE A 201 6.79 -2.12 20.07
CA ILE A 201 5.80 -3.16 19.80
C ILE A 201 5.59 -4.04 21.03
N GLN A 202 4.37 -4.05 21.57
CA GLN A 202 3.91 -4.86 22.70
C GLN A 202 2.55 -5.49 22.38
N VAL A 203 2.15 -6.49 23.15
CA VAL A 203 0.76 -6.99 23.09
C VAL A 203 -0.18 -5.86 23.45
N GLY A 204 -1.24 -5.67 22.65
CA GLY A 204 -2.15 -4.52 22.73
C GLY A 204 -1.76 -3.32 21.89
N SER A 205 -0.50 -3.24 21.35
CA SER A 205 -0.11 -2.14 20.46
C SER A 205 -0.92 -2.17 19.16
N HIS A 206 -1.41 -0.99 18.74
CA HIS A 206 -1.90 -0.79 17.39
C HIS A 206 -0.73 -0.63 16.42
N VAL A 207 -0.83 -1.24 15.25
CA VAL A 207 0.14 -1.14 14.17
C VAL A 207 -0.56 -0.77 12.87
N GLY A 208 0.08 0.09 12.07
CA GLY A 208 -0.40 0.48 10.75
C GLY A 208 0.01 -0.53 9.67
N GLN A 209 -0.65 -0.49 8.52
CA GLN A 209 -0.19 -1.18 7.31
C GLN A 209 1.18 -0.64 6.91
N GLY A 210 2.14 -1.54 6.60
CA GLY A 210 3.51 -1.16 6.24
C GLY A 210 4.40 -0.78 7.42
N GLN A 211 3.86 -0.71 8.64
CA GLN A 211 4.67 -0.43 9.82
C GLN A 211 5.64 -1.58 10.10
N VAL A 212 6.92 -1.24 10.36
CA VAL A 212 7.93 -2.22 10.79
C VAL A 212 7.57 -2.75 12.18
N ILE A 213 7.42 -4.07 12.30
CA ILE A 213 7.01 -4.76 13.53
C ILE A 213 8.08 -5.69 14.09
N GLY A 214 9.10 -6.00 13.28
CA GLY A 214 10.20 -6.88 13.66
C GLY A 214 11.23 -7.01 12.54
N TYR A 215 12.14 -7.94 12.70
CA TYR A 215 13.23 -8.16 11.76
C TYR A 215 13.44 -9.64 11.51
N VAL A 216 13.75 -10.00 10.26
CA VAL A 216 14.04 -11.39 9.87
C VAL A 216 15.15 -11.97 10.72
N GLY A 217 15.01 -13.23 11.09
CA GLY A 217 15.97 -14.00 11.85
C GLY A 217 16.03 -15.46 11.42
N SER A 218 16.44 -16.32 12.36
CA SER A 218 16.50 -17.77 12.20
C SER A 218 16.26 -18.45 13.56
N THR A 219 15.37 -17.90 14.39
CA THR A 219 15.08 -18.44 15.73
C THR A 219 14.08 -19.61 15.65
N GLY A 220 14.12 -20.52 16.62
CA GLY A 220 13.25 -21.70 16.63
C GLY A 220 13.72 -22.81 15.67
N LEU A 221 12.79 -23.56 15.08
CA LEU A 221 13.07 -24.65 14.13
C LEU A 221 13.27 -24.09 12.72
N SER A 222 14.39 -23.45 12.50
CA SER A 222 14.77 -22.82 11.23
C SER A 222 16.09 -23.44 10.71
N THR A 223 16.21 -23.62 9.39
CA THR A 223 17.43 -24.08 8.71
C THR A 223 18.30 -22.96 8.19
N GLY A 224 17.83 -21.71 8.25
CA GLY A 224 18.52 -20.54 7.78
C GLY A 224 17.64 -19.29 7.84
N PRO A 225 18.19 -18.10 7.57
CA PRO A 225 17.45 -16.85 7.68
C PRO A 225 16.22 -16.80 6.77
N HIS A 226 15.04 -16.69 7.37
CA HIS A 226 13.77 -16.50 6.66
C HIS A 226 12.68 -16.00 7.60
N LEU A 227 11.58 -15.53 7.02
CA LEU A 227 10.30 -15.27 7.69
C LEU A 227 9.32 -16.37 7.30
N ASP A 228 8.79 -17.14 8.27
CA ASP A 228 7.57 -17.95 8.06
C ASP A 228 6.38 -17.03 8.34
N PHE A 229 5.67 -16.70 7.27
CA PHE A 229 4.51 -15.81 7.29
C PHE A 229 3.23 -16.59 7.10
N ARG A 230 2.25 -16.38 8.00
CA ARG A 230 0.96 -17.06 7.96
C ARG A 230 -0.20 -16.10 8.05
N VAL A 231 -1.26 -16.44 7.32
CA VAL A 231 -2.56 -15.74 7.36
C VAL A 231 -3.63 -16.71 7.82
N TYR A 232 -4.46 -16.24 8.73
CA TYR A 232 -5.63 -16.96 9.23
C TYR A 232 -6.89 -16.18 8.88
N LYS A 233 -7.86 -16.87 8.29
CA LYS A 233 -9.22 -16.37 8.04
C LYS A 233 -10.19 -17.14 8.93
N ASN A 234 -10.91 -16.45 9.82
CA ASN A 234 -11.79 -17.08 10.83
C ASN A 234 -11.07 -18.19 11.64
N GLY A 235 -9.81 -17.94 12.00
CA GLY A 235 -8.97 -18.91 12.75
C GLY A 235 -8.39 -20.04 11.92
N GLN A 236 -8.78 -20.23 10.66
CA GLN A 236 -8.24 -21.27 9.77
C GLN A 236 -7.10 -20.73 8.92
N PRO A 237 -5.98 -21.45 8.78
CA PRO A 237 -4.87 -21.02 7.94
C PRO A 237 -5.28 -21.05 6.46
N ILE A 238 -4.95 -19.98 5.74
CA ILE A 238 -5.15 -19.86 4.30
C ILE A 238 -3.82 -19.62 3.59
N ASN A 239 -3.77 -19.89 2.28
CA ASN A 239 -2.59 -19.61 1.47
C ASN A 239 -2.39 -18.10 1.28
N PRO A 240 -1.33 -17.49 1.85
CA PRO A 240 -1.09 -16.04 1.71
C PRO A 240 -0.95 -15.57 0.27
N LEU A 241 -0.41 -16.41 -0.63
CA LEU A 241 -0.17 -16.07 -2.04
C LEU A 241 -1.46 -16.05 -2.88
N GLN A 242 -2.52 -16.65 -2.38
CA GLN A 242 -3.84 -16.70 -3.03
C GLN A 242 -4.87 -15.84 -2.31
N MET A 243 -4.46 -15.13 -1.27
CA MET A 243 -5.34 -14.25 -0.52
C MET A 243 -5.69 -13.03 -1.37
N GLU A 244 -6.95 -12.91 -1.73
CA GLU A 244 -7.49 -11.65 -2.21
C GLU A 244 -7.61 -10.70 -1.01
N ALA A 245 -6.76 -9.67 -0.99
CA ALA A 245 -6.84 -8.66 0.05
C ALA A 245 -8.18 -7.92 -0.08
N PRO A 246 -9.01 -7.90 0.98
CA PRO A 246 -10.23 -7.12 0.95
C PRO A 246 -9.88 -5.63 0.73
N PRO A 247 -10.78 -4.83 0.14
CA PRO A 247 -10.60 -3.39 0.13
C PRO A 247 -10.42 -2.88 1.56
N SER A 248 -9.72 -1.78 1.73
CA SER A 248 -9.70 -1.04 2.99
C SER A 248 -11.11 -0.58 3.33
N LEU A 249 -11.31 -0.01 4.50
CA LEU A 249 -12.65 0.39 4.94
C LEU A 249 -13.25 1.42 3.96
N PRO A 250 -14.48 1.21 3.48
CA PRO A 250 -15.16 2.21 2.67
C PRO A 250 -15.45 3.48 3.49
N VAL A 251 -15.87 4.52 2.79
CA VAL A 251 -16.41 5.74 3.44
C VAL A 251 -17.51 5.34 4.41
N LYS A 252 -17.41 5.80 5.66
CA LYS A 252 -18.37 5.52 6.71
C LYS A 252 -19.76 6.03 6.33
N PRO A 253 -20.84 5.31 6.73
CA PRO A 253 -22.20 5.71 6.41
C PRO A 253 -22.52 7.16 6.77
N GLU A 254 -22.06 7.63 7.94
CA GLU A 254 -22.26 8.99 8.45
C GLU A 254 -21.49 10.07 7.69
N LEU A 255 -20.49 9.70 6.88
CA LEU A 255 -19.67 10.63 6.08
C LEU A 255 -20.01 10.60 4.59
N ARG A 256 -20.99 9.81 4.16
CA ARG A 256 -21.32 9.64 2.73
C ARG A 256 -21.77 10.94 2.07
N ASP A 257 -22.53 11.77 2.77
CA ASP A 257 -22.99 13.06 2.23
C ASP A 257 -21.79 14.01 2.04
N SER A 258 -20.90 14.09 3.03
CA SER A 258 -19.66 14.88 2.92
C SER A 258 -18.78 14.37 1.78
N PHE A 259 -18.63 13.06 1.65
CA PHE A 259 -17.89 12.46 0.55
C PHE A 259 -18.53 12.75 -0.81
N ALA A 260 -19.86 12.73 -0.92
CA ALA A 260 -20.59 13.04 -2.15
C ALA A 260 -20.31 14.48 -2.63
N ILE A 261 -20.23 15.45 -1.72
CA ILE A 261 -19.88 16.84 -2.01
C ILE A 261 -18.43 16.90 -2.57
N VAL A 262 -17.46 16.29 -1.87
CA VAL A 262 -16.06 16.27 -2.31
C VAL A 262 -15.95 15.60 -3.68
N LYS A 263 -16.60 14.46 -3.89
CA LYS A 263 -16.63 13.76 -5.17
C LYS A 263 -17.13 14.66 -6.31
N GLN A 264 -18.27 15.32 -6.11
CA GLN A 264 -18.83 16.24 -7.13
C GLN A 264 -17.87 17.39 -7.44
N THR A 265 -17.26 17.99 -6.44
CA THR A 265 -16.29 19.07 -6.60
C THR A 265 -15.08 18.62 -7.41
N VAL A 266 -14.49 17.48 -7.07
CA VAL A 266 -13.31 16.93 -7.77
C VAL A 266 -13.63 16.59 -9.21
N LEU A 267 -14.77 15.94 -9.47
CA LEU A 267 -15.17 15.60 -10.84
C LEU A 267 -15.45 16.84 -11.70
N ALA A 268 -16.16 17.82 -11.14
CA ALA A 268 -16.44 19.09 -11.83
C ALA A 268 -15.15 19.84 -12.16
N GLU A 269 -14.17 19.85 -11.26
CA GLU A 269 -12.88 20.48 -11.47
C GLU A 269 -12.07 19.75 -12.56
N LEU A 270 -12.00 18.41 -12.52
CA LEU A 270 -11.36 17.59 -13.55
C LEU A 270 -11.95 17.84 -14.94
N ASP A 271 -13.28 17.94 -15.03
CA ASP A 271 -13.97 18.16 -16.30
C ASP A 271 -13.79 19.61 -16.81
N SER A 272 -13.83 20.60 -15.92
CA SER A 272 -13.62 22.01 -16.29
C SER A 272 -12.22 22.26 -16.84
N MET A 273 -11.19 21.62 -16.27
CA MET A 273 -9.80 21.76 -16.70
C MET A 273 -9.57 21.07 -18.06
N ARG A 274 -10.22 19.93 -18.31
CA ARG A 274 -10.18 19.26 -19.61
C ARG A 274 -10.70 20.14 -20.75
N VAL A 275 -11.80 20.87 -20.51
CA VAL A 275 -12.36 21.79 -21.52
C VAL A 275 -11.41 22.93 -21.81
N LYS A 276 -10.72 23.48 -20.79
CA LYS A 276 -9.75 24.57 -20.95
C LYS A 276 -8.50 24.16 -21.73
N ASN A 277 -8.05 22.91 -21.59
CA ASN A 277 -6.87 22.43 -22.31
C ASN A 277 -7.14 22.05 -23.77
N ASN A 278 -8.41 21.88 -24.16
CA ASN A 278 -8.82 21.54 -25.51
C ASN A 278 -9.28 22.79 -26.33
N LEU A 279 -9.20 24.01 -25.77
CA LEU A 279 -9.41 25.29 -26.40
C LEU A 279 -8.09 26.01 -26.65
#